data_d83b4ad42f6152f4f88f32762922a143
#
_entry.id   d83b4ad42f6152f4f88f32762922a143
#
_cell.length_a   1.000
_cell.length_b   1.000
_cell.length_c   1.000
_cell.angle_alpha   90.00
_cell.angle_beta   90.00
_cell.angle_gamma   90.00
#
_symmetry.space_group_name_H-M   'P 1'
#
loop_
_entity.id
_entity.type
_entity.pdbx_description
1 polymer ?
#
loop_
_entity_poly.entity_id
_entity_poly.type
_entity_poly.pdbx_seq_one_letter_code
_entity_poly.pdbx_strand_id
1 'polypeptide(L)'
;NYTGLIRTEKNNVMKINVLSAIVLLLVVSSCSTSKTAYFENLDIEEMSGKMDVGNYELRIAPDDMLSITVSSVVPDAAAPYNLPAVSYSEPGKQELTIVPNLQVYTVDKNGYIYFPIVGRIRAEGMTRNELSKFIEDKIRPELKDPFVLVQFMNFKVVVLGEVKTPGQISVQTERMSILDAIGAAGDLTIYGERKNVLLMREENGKRIFHRFDLTDQSLFESPYFYLR
;
A
#
# COMPACT_ATOMS: atom_id res chain seq x y z
N ASN A 1 -30.45 74.20 23.85
CA ASN A 1 -30.13 72.75 24.12
C ASN A 1 -29.98 71.89 22.89
N TYR A 2 -29.75 72.44 21.70
CA TYR A 2 -29.57 71.67 20.44
C TYR A 2 -28.14 71.14 20.24
N THR A 3 -27.14 71.73 20.84
CA THR A 3 -25.72 71.35 20.70
C THR A 3 -25.32 70.06 21.44
N GLY A 4 -26.07 69.65 22.48
CA GLY A 4 -25.83 68.41 23.22
C GLY A 4 -26.29 67.15 22.48
N LEU A 5 -27.42 67.24 21.74
CA LEU A 5 -28.00 66.14 20.98
C LEU A 5 -27.14 65.75 19.75
N ILE A 6 -26.62 66.77 19.04
CA ILE A 6 -25.76 66.52 17.86
C ILE A 6 -24.40 65.90 18.26
N ARG A 7 -23.90 66.21 19.44
CA ARG A 7 -22.62 65.65 19.92
C ARG A 7 -22.76 64.17 20.35
N THR A 8 -23.91 63.78 20.92
CA THR A 8 -24.22 62.39 21.28
C THR A 8 -24.46 61.51 20.06
N GLU A 9 -25.16 62.00 19.03
CA GLU A 9 -25.33 61.24 17.79
C GLU A 9 -23.99 61.01 17.05
N LYS A 10 -23.17 62.04 16.95
CA LYS A 10 -21.85 61.93 16.30
C LYS A 10 -20.94 60.95 17.02
N ASN A 11 -20.97 60.86 18.37
CA ASN A 11 -20.22 59.88 19.15
C ASN A 11 -20.78 58.46 18.98
N ASN A 12 -22.08 58.28 18.83
CA ASN A 12 -22.64 56.96 18.60
C ASN A 12 -22.36 56.45 17.19
N VAL A 13 -22.45 57.29 16.16
CA VAL A 13 -22.04 56.91 14.78
C VAL A 13 -20.56 56.57 14.71
N MET A 14 -19.71 57.33 15.40
CA MET A 14 -18.27 57.02 15.44
C MET A 14 -17.98 55.68 16.15
N LYS A 15 -18.70 55.35 17.23
CA LYS A 15 -18.58 54.05 17.94
C LYS A 15 -19.04 52.90 17.07
N ILE A 16 -20.15 53.06 16.30
CA ILE A 16 -20.67 52.05 15.40
C ILE A 16 -19.68 51.80 14.26
N ASN A 17 -19.09 52.85 13.69
CA ASN A 17 -18.10 52.72 12.62
C ASN A 17 -16.81 52.05 13.11
N VAL A 18 -16.35 52.34 14.33
CA VAL A 18 -15.21 51.67 14.93
C VAL A 18 -15.49 50.23 15.24
N LEU A 19 -16.70 49.90 15.74
CA LEU A 19 -17.10 48.50 16.00
C LEU A 19 -17.22 47.71 14.68
N SER A 20 -17.78 48.33 13.64
CA SER A 20 -17.87 47.71 12.30
C SER A 20 -16.49 47.49 11.69
N ALA A 21 -15.54 48.40 11.85
CA ALA A 21 -14.15 48.23 11.39
C ALA A 21 -13.44 47.12 12.13
N ILE A 22 -13.65 46.97 13.44
CA ILE A 22 -13.07 45.88 14.26
C ILE A 22 -13.65 44.53 13.83
N VAL A 23 -14.96 44.43 13.61
CA VAL A 23 -15.59 43.19 13.13
C VAL A 23 -15.10 42.83 11.72
N LEU A 24 -14.95 43.82 10.83
CA LEU A 24 -14.39 43.58 9.50
C LEU A 24 -12.94 43.11 9.55
N LEU A 25 -12.12 43.63 10.49
CA LEU A 25 -10.74 43.23 10.67
C LEU A 25 -10.61 41.77 11.22
N LEU A 26 -11.55 41.35 12.06
CA LEU A 26 -11.58 39.99 12.62
C LEU A 26 -11.99 38.94 11.56
N VAL A 27 -12.81 39.33 10.56
CA VAL A 27 -13.23 38.42 9.47
C VAL A 27 -12.09 38.15 8.49
N VAL A 28 -11.15 39.10 8.31
CA VAL A 28 -10.05 38.96 7.35
C VAL A 28 -8.89 38.11 7.90
N SER A 29 -8.82 37.90 9.21
CA SER A 29 -7.72 37.12 9.83
C SER A 29 -7.91 35.60 9.86
N SER A 30 -8.99 35.06 9.25
CA SER A 30 -9.36 33.62 9.31
C SER A 30 -8.87 32.78 8.14
N CYS A 31 -7.90 33.21 7.35
CA CYS A 31 -7.28 32.35 6.34
C CYS A 31 -6.07 31.63 6.95
N SER A 32 -6.32 30.53 7.67
CA SER A 32 -5.30 29.53 7.96
C SER A 32 -5.13 28.63 6.73
N THR A 33 -4.12 28.91 5.92
CA THR A 33 -3.73 28.00 4.83
C THR A 33 -3.09 26.76 5.46
N SER A 34 -3.78 25.62 5.42
CA SER A 34 -3.17 24.36 5.84
C SER A 34 -2.00 24.07 4.89
N LYS A 35 -0.80 23.95 5.44
CA LYS A 35 0.36 23.54 4.66
C LYS A 35 0.15 22.13 4.18
N THR A 36 0.19 21.91 2.87
CA THR A 36 0.03 20.61 2.20
C THR A 36 1.38 19.99 1.84
N ALA A 37 2.47 20.49 2.40
CA ALA A 37 3.81 20.03 2.09
C ALA A 37 4.09 18.65 2.73
N TYR A 38 4.84 17.82 1.98
CA TYR A 38 5.48 16.62 2.46
C TYR A 38 6.93 16.95 2.85
N PHE A 39 7.48 16.26 3.84
CA PHE A 39 8.91 16.31 4.21
C PHE A 39 9.44 17.73 4.44
N GLU A 40 8.75 18.50 5.28
CA GLU A 40 9.13 19.90 5.58
C GLU A 40 10.53 20.01 6.20
N ASN A 41 11.02 18.97 6.85
CA ASN A 41 12.31 18.91 7.55
C ASN A 41 13.35 17.99 6.87
N LEU A 42 13.17 17.67 5.55
CA LEU A 42 14.07 16.76 4.86
C LEU A 42 15.47 17.39 4.68
N ASP A 43 16.45 16.83 5.35
CA ASP A 43 17.87 17.10 5.09
C ASP A 43 18.36 16.16 3.98
N ILE A 44 18.43 16.70 2.76
CA ILE A 44 18.80 15.91 1.57
C ILE A 44 20.26 15.42 1.65
N GLU A 45 21.17 16.20 2.24
CA GLU A 45 22.58 15.83 2.37
C GLU A 45 22.75 14.72 3.39
N GLU A 46 22.05 14.81 4.53
CA GLU A 46 22.07 13.78 5.55
C GLU A 46 21.42 12.48 5.09
N MET A 47 20.31 12.53 4.37
CA MET A 47 19.55 11.37 3.90
C MET A 47 20.16 10.71 2.67
N SER A 48 20.91 11.47 1.85
CA SER A 48 21.56 10.95 0.66
C SER A 48 22.63 9.92 1.01
N GLY A 49 22.40 8.66 0.64
CA GLY A 49 23.33 7.54 0.86
C GLY A 49 23.21 6.84 2.22
N LYS A 50 22.44 7.38 3.19
CA LYS A 50 22.15 6.68 4.46
C LYS A 50 20.92 5.77 4.40
N MET A 51 20.01 6.03 3.48
CA MET A 51 18.87 5.15 3.27
C MET A 51 19.36 3.87 2.60
N ASP A 52 19.57 2.86 3.41
CA ASP A 52 19.60 1.50 2.89
C ASP A 52 18.19 1.19 2.37
N VAL A 53 17.97 1.41 1.07
CA VAL A 53 16.78 0.95 0.36
C VAL A 53 16.77 -0.59 0.35
N GLY A 54 17.58 -1.10 1.28
CA GLY A 54 17.99 -2.46 1.50
C GLY A 54 16.84 -3.42 1.39
N ASN A 55 17.16 -4.51 0.99
CA ASN A 55 16.61 -5.88 1.04
C ASN A 55 15.30 -6.08 1.85
N TYR A 56 14.32 -5.12 1.73
CA TYR A 56 12.97 -5.42 2.14
C TYR A 56 12.40 -6.43 1.13
N GLU A 57 12.61 -7.69 1.41
CA GLU A 57 12.00 -8.78 0.67
C GLU A 57 10.78 -9.28 1.44
N LEU A 58 9.66 -9.31 0.75
CA LEU A 58 8.43 -9.87 1.29
C LEU A 58 8.66 -11.36 1.60
N ARG A 59 8.38 -11.78 2.84
CA ARG A 59 8.46 -13.17 3.25
C ARG A 59 7.09 -13.81 3.23
N ILE A 60 7.03 -15.01 2.73
CA ILE A 60 5.81 -15.81 2.61
C ILE A 60 5.25 -16.09 4.01
N ALA A 61 3.96 -15.90 4.18
CA ALA A 61 3.22 -16.15 5.41
C ALA A 61 2.00 -17.07 5.16
N PRO A 62 1.40 -17.65 6.20
CA PRO A 62 0.13 -18.35 6.10
C PRO A 62 -0.95 -17.47 5.43
N ASP A 63 -1.84 -18.11 4.67
CA ASP A 63 -2.90 -17.50 3.86
C ASP A 63 -2.43 -16.69 2.62
N ASP A 64 -1.12 -16.60 2.37
CA ASP A 64 -0.62 -16.04 1.11
C ASP A 64 -1.02 -16.93 -0.07
N MET A 65 -1.33 -16.29 -1.19
CA MET A 65 -1.63 -16.93 -2.46
C MET A 65 -0.46 -16.68 -3.41
N LEU A 66 0.16 -17.76 -3.87
CA LEU A 66 1.33 -17.74 -4.73
C LEU A 66 0.99 -18.31 -6.11
N SER A 67 1.36 -17.62 -7.18
CA SER A 67 1.47 -18.22 -8.50
C SER A 67 2.89 -18.78 -8.65
N ILE A 68 3.00 -20.05 -9.00
CA ILE A 68 4.28 -20.71 -9.24
C ILE A 68 4.23 -21.32 -10.63
N THR A 69 5.13 -20.86 -11.50
CA THR A 69 5.24 -21.33 -12.87
C THR A 69 6.62 -21.93 -13.08
N VAL A 70 6.65 -23.15 -13.62
CA VAL A 70 7.87 -23.86 -13.99
C VAL A 70 8.02 -23.86 -15.50
N SER A 71 9.18 -23.48 -15.98
CA SER A 71 9.57 -23.58 -17.39
C SER A 71 10.94 -24.27 -17.51
N SER A 72 11.21 -24.84 -18.70
CA SER A 72 12.48 -25.42 -19.03
C SER A 72 12.75 -25.31 -20.52
N VAL A 73 13.95 -25.69 -20.96
CA VAL A 73 14.33 -25.73 -22.38
C VAL A 73 13.40 -26.67 -23.18
N VAL A 74 12.83 -27.70 -22.51
CA VAL A 74 11.82 -28.59 -23.10
C VAL A 74 10.48 -28.32 -22.43
N PRO A 75 9.59 -27.51 -23.03
CA PRO A 75 8.33 -27.09 -22.41
C PRO A 75 7.44 -28.25 -21.92
N ASP A 76 7.31 -29.33 -22.72
CA ASP A 76 6.50 -30.48 -22.38
C ASP A 76 7.00 -31.21 -21.12
N ALA A 77 8.30 -31.17 -20.84
CA ALA A 77 8.86 -31.75 -19.65
C ALA A 77 8.54 -30.94 -18.37
N ALA A 78 8.26 -29.65 -18.52
CA ALA A 78 7.86 -28.78 -17.41
C ALA A 78 6.35 -28.88 -17.10
N ALA A 79 5.53 -29.34 -18.03
CA ALA A 79 4.07 -29.40 -17.87
C ALA A 79 3.58 -30.13 -16.61
N PRO A 80 4.18 -31.28 -16.18
CA PRO A 80 3.75 -32.00 -14.98
C PRO A 80 3.95 -31.24 -13.67
N TYR A 81 4.87 -30.23 -13.65
CA TYR A 81 5.15 -29.42 -12.49
C TYR A 81 4.25 -28.20 -12.35
N ASN A 82 3.47 -27.92 -13.39
CA ASN A 82 2.49 -26.84 -13.39
C ASN A 82 1.10 -27.40 -13.10
N LEU A 83 0.29 -26.63 -12.37
CA LEU A 83 -1.10 -27.00 -12.18
C LEU A 83 -1.82 -26.97 -13.56
N PRO A 84 -2.73 -27.90 -13.88
CA PRO A 84 -3.45 -27.91 -15.14
C PRO A 84 -4.36 -26.69 -15.26
N ALA A 85 -4.40 -26.04 -16.43
CA ALA A 85 -5.39 -24.99 -16.69
C ALA A 85 -6.78 -25.62 -16.70
N VAL A 86 -7.63 -25.25 -15.74
CA VAL A 86 -9.01 -25.73 -15.67
C VAL A 86 -9.91 -24.74 -16.40
N SER A 87 -10.49 -25.18 -17.52
CA SER A 87 -11.54 -24.43 -18.18
C SER A 87 -12.89 -24.83 -17.59
N TYR A 88 -13.61 -23.87 -17.03
CA TYR A 88 -14.99 -24.07 -16.64
C TYR A 88 -15.91 -23.72 -17.82
N SER A 89 -16.79 -24.65 -18.20
CA SER A 89 -17.91 -24.38 -19.08
C SER A 89 -19.12 -24.02 -18.22
N GLU A 90 -19.65 -22.82 -18.37
CA GLU A 90 -20.93 -22.47 -17.75
C GLU A 90 -22.02 -23.28 -18.40
N PRO A 91 -22.93 -23.94 -17.63
CA PRO A 91 -24.07 -24.69 -18.22
C PRO A 91 -24.93 -23.75 -19.07
N GLY A 92 -25.02 -24.04 -20.36
CA GLY A 92 -25.89 -23.31 -21.31
C GLY A 92 -25.14 -22.32 -22.24
N LYS A 93 -23.84 -22.18 -22.15
CA LYS A 93 -23.03 -21.44 -23.12
C LYS A 93 -22.17 -22.40 -23.94
N GLN A 94 -22.28 -22.30 -25.25
CA GLN A 94 -21.54 -23.15 -26.21
C GLN A 94 -20.12 -22.64 -26.51
N GLU A 95 -19.75 -21.51 -25.96
CA GLU A 95 -18.38 -20.95 -26.05
C GLU A 95 -17.58 -21.36 -24.82
N LEU A 96 -16.51 -22.10 -25.06
CA LEU A 96 -15.45 -22.33 -24.07
C LEU A 96 -14.69 -20.99 -23.87
N THR A 97 -15.12 -20.20 -22.93
CA THR A 97 -14.32 -19.08 -22.48
C THR A 97 -13.18 -19.68 -21.68
N ILE A 98 -11.99 -19.77 -22.31
CA ILE A 98 -10.75 -20.05 -21.59
C ILE A 98 -10.49 -18.79 -20.73
N VAL A 99 -11.05 -18.76 -19.55
CA VAL A 99 -10.56 -17.86 -18.51
C VAL A 99 -9.24 -18.49 -18.09
N PRO A 100 -8.10 -17.82 -18.29
CA PRO A 100 -6.85 -18.26 -17.68
C PRO A 100 -7.09 -18.24 -16.18
N ASN A 101 -7.52 -19.36 -15.62
CA ASN A 101 -7.69 -19.46 -14.19
C ASN A 101 -6.28 -19.49 -13.65
N LEU A 102 -5.86 -18.36 -13.11
CA LEU A 102 -4.56 -18.17 -12.52
C LEU A 102 -4.45 -19.19 -11.39
N GLN A 103 -3.62 -20.20 -11.60
CA GLN A 103 -3.51 -21.29 -10.67
C GLN A 103 -2.64 -20.83 -9.52
N VAL A 104 -3.24 -20.79 -8.33
CA VAL A 104 -2.61 -20.30 -7.14
C VAL A 104 -2.43 -21.40 -6.12
N TYR A 105 -1.30 -21.36 -5.47
CA TYR A 105 -0.98 -22.17 -4.31
C TYR A 105 -1.27 -21.35 -3.06
N THR A 106 -2.16 -21.82 -2.20
CA THR A 106 -2.43 -21.17 -0.92
C THR A 106 -1.50 -21.76 0.14
N VAL A 107 -0.81 -20.90 0.87
CA VAL A 107 0.01 -21.31 2.01
C VAL A 107 -0.91 -21.67 3.17
N ASP A 108 -0.81 -22.91 3.64
CA ASP A 108 -1.65 -23.40 4.74
C ASP A 108 -1.28 -22.73 6.09
N LYS A 109 -2.11 -22.92 7.11
CA LYS A 109 -1.90 -22.35 8.46
C LYS A 109 -0.61 -22.82 9.14
N ASN A 110 -0.01 -23.89 8.63
CA ASN A 110 1.26 -24.42 9.11
C ASN A 110 2.44 -23.96 8.24
N GLY A 111 2.22 -23.05 7.30
CA GLY A 111 3.23 -22.48 6.44
C GLY A 111 3.65 -23.33 5.24
N TYR A 112 2.82 -24.30 4.83
CA TYR A 112 3.15 -25.19 3.72
C TYR A 112 2.31 -24.94 2.48
N ILE A 113 2.89 -25.23 1.32
CA ILE A 113 2.20 -25.41 0.05
C ILE A 113 2.28 -26.86 -0.41
N TYR A 114 1.35 -27.29 -1.24
CA TYR A 114 1.42 -28.59 -1.91
C TYR A 114 1.82 -28.38 -3.37
N PHE A 115 3.05 -28.76 -3.72
CA PHE A 115 3.57 -28.57 -5.07
C PHE A 115 3.58 -29.91 -5.84
N PRO A 116 3.17 -29.93 -7.13
CA PRO A 116 3.12 -31.15 -7.92
C PRO A 116 4.45 -31.89 -7.93
N ILE A 117 4.39 -33.23 -7.90
CA ILE A 117 5.54 -34.15 -7.91
C ILE A 117 6.40 -34.04 -6.65
N VAL A 118 6.79 -32.83 -6.21
CA VAL A 118 7.66 -32.62 -5.03
C VAL A 118 6.90 -32.84 -3.74
N GLY A 119 5.57 -32.62 -3.73
CA GLY A 119 4.75 -32.78 -2.55
C GLY A 119 4.71 -31.54 -1.66
N ARG A 120 4.77 -31.74 -0.35
CA ARG A 120 4.61 -30.68 0.65
C ARG A 120 5.91 -29.91 0.86
N ILE A 121 5.87 -28.58 0.67
CA ILE A 121 7.01 -27.67 0.81
C ILE A 121 6.70 -26.65 1.90
N ARG A 122 7.59 -26.43 2.85
CA ARG A 122 7.48 -25.35 3.81
C ARG A 122 7.91 -24.04 3.16
N ALA A 123 6.95 -23.18 2.85
CA ALA A 123 7.17 -21.90 2.18
C ALA A 123 7.27 -20.73 3.16
N GLU A 124 6.66 -20.86 4.34
CA GLU A 124 6.65 -19.81 5.37
C GLU A 124 8.05 -19.33 5.73
N GLY A 125 8.21 -17.99 5.78
CA GLY A 125 9.47 -17.33 6.11
C GLY A 125 10.46 -17.22 4.96
N MET A 126 10.26 -17.96 3.87
CA MET A 126 11.06 -17.83 2.64
C MET A 126 10.66 -16.56 1.89
N THR A 127 11.63 -15.96 1.20
CA THR A 127 11.33 -14.99 0.13
C THR A 127 10.90 -15.76 -1.12
N ARG A 128 10.29 -15.05 -2.09
CA ARG A 128 9.94 -15.67 -3.38
C ARG A 128 11.17 -16.26 -4.09
N ASN A 129 12.34 -15.59 -3.99
CA ASN A 129 13.58 -16.04 -4.62
C ASN A 129 14.13 -17.30 -3.94
N GLU A 130 14.05 -17.37 -2.60
CA GLU A 130 14.44 -18.56 -1.84
C GLU A 130 13.54 -19.75 -2.17
N LEU A 131 12.21 -19.54 -2.27
CA LEU A 131 11.28 -20.60 -2.64
C LEU A 131 11.48 -21.05 -4.10
N SER A 132 11.69 -20.12 -5.02
CA SER A 132 12.01 -20.38 -6.43
C SER A 132 13.21 -21.30 -6.54
N LYS A 133 14.33 -20.89 -5.93
CA LYS A 133 15.58 -21.67 -5.91
C LYS A 133 15.42 -23.04 -5.23
N PHE A 134 14.67 -23.08 -4.13
CA PHE A 134 14.39 -24.36 -3.44
C PHE A 134 13.67 -25.36 -4.37
N ILE A 135 12.64 -24.89 -5.08
CA ILE A 135 11.91 -25.74 -6.02
C ILE A 135 12.81 -26.14 -7.18
N GLU A 136 13.56 -25.21 -7.79
CA GLU A 136 14.52 -25.52 -8.87
C GLU A 136 15.50 -26.63 -8.47
N ASP A 137 16.10 -26.52 -7.29
CA ASP A 137 17.06 -27.51 -6.80
C ASP A 137 16.41 -28.88 -6.58
N LYS A 138 15.13 -28.92 -6.19
CA LYS A 138 14.38 -30.17 -6.00
C LYS A 138 14.04 -30.88 -7.32
N ILE A 139 13.68 -30.10 -8.36
CA ILE A 139 13.24 -30.67 -9.66
C ILE A 139 14.40 -30.85 -10.66
N ARG A 140 15.55 -30.26 -10.41
CA ARG A 140 16.72 -30.33 -11.29
C ARG A 140 17.20 -31.77 -11.64
N PRO A 141 17.09 -32.78 -10.76
CA PRO A 141 17.45 -34.13 -11.12
C PRO A 141 16.58 -34.75 -12.24
N GLU A 142 15.31 -34.27 -12.37
CA GLU A 142 14.33 -34.79 -13.30
C GLU A 142 14.07 -33.85 -14.47
N LEU A 143 14.31 -32.55 -14.29
CA LEU A 143 14.06 -31.50 -15.29
C LEU A 143 15.34 -30.75 -15.63
N LYS A 144 15.75 -30.78 -16.88
CA LYS A 144 16.95 -30.07 -17.34
C LYS A 144 16.70 -28.57 -17.37
N ASP A 145 17.61 -27.82 -16.74
CA ASP A 145 17.62 -26.36 -16.70
C ASP A 145 16.24 -25.76 -16.31
N PRO A 146 15.70 -26.12 -15.12
CA PRO A 146 14.45 -25.60 -14.67
C PRO A 146 14.56 -24.12 -14.30
N PHE A 147 13.57 -23.33 -14.68
CA PHE A 147 13.36 -21.97 -14.21
C PHE A 147 12.00 -21.89 -13.52
N VAL A 148 12.01 -21.42 -12.27
CA VAL A 148 10.80 -21.31 -11.44
C VAL A 148 10.52 -19.84 -11.14
N LEU A 149 9.34 -19.38 -11.52
CA LEU A 149 8.86 -18.04 -11.20
C LEU A 149 7.81 -18.11 -10.09
N VAL A 150 8.07 -17.44 -8.98
CA VAL A 150 7.14 -17.31 -7.85
C VAL A 150 6.65 -15.87 -7.76
N GLN A 151 5.34 -15.66 -7.66
CA GLN A 151 4.71 -14.34 -7.54
C GLN A 151 3.62 -14.36 -6.47
N PHE A 152 3.50 -13.29 -5.68
CA PHE A 152 2.36 -13.09 -4.78
C PHE A 152 1.13 -12.64 -5.57
N MET A 153 -0.04 -13.22 -5.24
CA MET A 153 -1.27 -12.97 -5.98
C MET A 153 -2.33 -12.19 -5.20
N ASN A 154 -2.24 -12.18 -3.87
CA ASN A 154 -3.25 -11.57 -3.00
C ASN A 154 -2.76 -10.33 -2.26
N PHE A 155 -1.60 -9.77 -2.66
CA PHE A 155 -1.12 -8.56 -2.03
C PHE A 155 -2.01 -7.37 -2.40
N LYS A 156 -2.69 -6.84 -1.41
CA LYS A 156 -3.60 -5.71 -1.54
C LYS A 156 -3.49 -4.78 -0.35
N VAL A 157 -3.64 -3.48 -0.61
CA VAL A 157 -3.69 -2.43 0.41
C VAL A 157 -5.05 -1.75 0.32
N VAL A 158 -5.66 -1.46 1.46
CA VAL A 158 -6.91 -0.70 1.52
C VAL A 158 -6.61 0.68 2.08
N VAL A 159 -6.87 1.72 1.31
CA VAL A 159 -6.71 3.12 1.72
C VAL A 159 -8.09 3.70 2.00
N LEU A 160 -8.25 4.23 3.22
CA LEU A 160 -9.52 4.80 3.70
C LEU A 160 -9.30 6.20 4.27
N GLY A 161 -10.35 6.99 4.31
CA GLY A 161 -10.37 8.33 4.91
C GLY A 161 -10.27 9.44 3.87
N GLU A 162 -9.65 10.55 4.22
CA GLU A 162 -9.57 11.78 3.45
C GLU A 162 -8.53 11.72 2.33
N VAL A 163 -8.75 10.81 1.36
CA VAL A 163 -8.01 10.68 0.10
C VAL A 163 -8.97 10.87 -1.07
N LYS A 164 -8.46 11.20 -2.26
CA LYS A 164 -9.32 11.45 -3.42
C LYS A 164 -10.09 10.22 -3.87
N THR A 165 -9.47 9.04 -3.79
CA THR A 165 -10.04 7.77 -4.28
C THR A 165 -9.83 6.70 -3.21
N PRO A 166 -10.63 6.68 -2.14
CA PRO A 166 -10.55 5.63 -1.14
C PRO A 166 -10.96 4.29 -1.74
N GLY A 167 -10.28 3.22 -1.33
CA GLY A 167 -10.59 1.88 -1.85
C GLY A 167 -9.47 0.88 -1.69
N GLN A 168 -9.64 -0.27 -2.33
CA GLN A 168 -8.66 -1.34 -2.38
C GLN A 168 -7.74 -1.16 -3.58
N ILE A 169 -6.45 -1.24 -3.33
CA ILE A 169 -5.38 -1.17 -4.33
C ILE A 169 -4.74 -2.55 -4.40
N SER A 170 -4.79 -3.19 -5.58
CA SER A 170 -4.06 -4.43 -5.84
C SER A 170 -2.62 -4.11 -6.19
N VAL A 171 -1.68 -4.69 -5.46
CA VAL A 171 -0.25 -4.44 -5.62
C VAL A 171 0.34 -5.51 -6.53
N GLN A 172 0.83 -5.10 -7.70
CA GLN A 172 1.45 -6.00 -8.69
C GLN A 172 2.98 -6.06 -8.54
N THR A 173 3.55 -5.15 -7.75
CA THR A 173 4.98 -5.07 -7.46
C THR A 173 5.31 -5.83 -6.17
N GLU A 174 6.57 -6.13 -5.94
CA GLU A 174 7.01 -6.85 -4.74
C GLU A 174 6.87 -6.05 -3.46
N ARG A 175 6.86 -4.75 -3.59
CA ARG A 175 6.76 -3.83 -2.45
C ARG A 175 5.99 -2.58 -2.85
N MET A 176 5.26 -2.05 -1.92
CA MET A 176 4.56 -0.79 -2.00
C MET A 176 4.87 -0.01 -0.73
N SER A 177 5.33 1.21 -0.85
CA SER A 177 5.49 2.09 0.29
C SER A 177 4.16 2.73 0.69
N ILE A 178 4.10 3.31 1.89
CA ILE A 178 2.92 4.09 2.31
C ILE A 178 2.68 5.29 1.38
N LEU A 179 3.75 5.87 0.82
CA LEU A 179 3.65 6.97 -0.14
C LEU A 179 3.07 6.53 -1.48
N ASP A 180 3.47 5.33 -1.96
CA ASP A 180 2.90 4.75 -3.18
C ASP A 180 1.40 4.48 -3.01
N ALA A 181 0.98 3.98 -1.84
CA ALA A 181 -0.42 3.72 -1.55
C ALA A 181 -1.25 5.00 -1.52
N ILE A 182 -0.74 6.05 -0.88
CA ILE A 182 -1.39 7.36 -0.83
C ILE A 182 -1.44 7.99 -2.22
N GLY A 183 -0.33 7.92 -2.98
CA GLY A 183 -0.26 8.39 -4.36
C GLY A 183 -1.25 7.67 -5.28
N ALA A 184 -1.36 6.34 -5.17
CA ALA A 184 -2.33 5.54 -5.92
C ALA A 184 -3.79 5.87 -5.55
N ALA A 185 -4.05 6.28 -4.30
CA ALA A 185 -5.35 6.81 -3.86
C ALA A 185 -5.60 8.28 -4.28
N GLY A 186 -4.69 8.89 -5.06
CA GLY A 186 -4.80 10.24 -5.59
C GLY A 186 -4.43 11.35 -4.61
N ASP A 187 -3.65 11.04 -3.58
CA ASP A 187 -3.23 11.90 -2.48
C ASP A 187 -4.35 12.22 -1.47
N LEU A 188 -3.96 12.74 -0.29
CA LEU A 188 -4.90 13.25 0.69
C LEU A 188 -5.63 14.49 0.16
N THR A 189 -6.90 14.63 0.56
CA THR A 189 -7.65 15.85 0.32
C THR A 189 -7.10 17.01 1.16
N ILE A 190 -7.64 18.21 0.95
CA ILE A 190 -7.31 19.40 1.77
C ILE A 190 -7.70 19.23 3.25
N TYR A 191 -8.57 18.28 3.54
CA TYR A 191 -9.03 17.94 4.89
C TYR A 191 -8.24 16.80 5.51
N GLY A 192 -7.38 16.13 4.73
CA GLY A 192 -6.57 15.02 5.20
C GLY A 192 -5.41 15.48 6.07
N GLU A 193 -5.27 14.86 7.23
CA GLU A 193 -4.21 15.16 8.20
C GLU A 193 -2.94 14.36 7.88
N ARG A 194 -1.95 14.98 7.21
CA ARG A 194 -0.67 14.36 6.85
C ARG A 194 0.15 13.92 8.06
N LYS A 195 -0.06 14.56 9.21
CA LYS A 195 0.64 14.21 10.47
C LYS A 195 0.01 13.05 11.23
N ASN A 196 -1.09 12.49 10.71
CA ASN A 196 -1.91 11.54 11.44
C ASN A 196 -2.41 10.40 10.54
N VAL A 197 -1.52 9.78 9.80
CA VAL A 197 -1.86 8.63 8.96
C VAL A 197 -1.67 7.33 9.74
N LEU A 198 -2.75 6.56 9.90
CA LEU A 198 -2.75 5.31 10.64
C LEU A 198 -2.56 4.12 9.70
N LEU A 199 -1.51 3.35 9.93
CA LEU A 199 -1.35 2.01 9.37
C LEU A 199 -1.93 0.98 10.34
N MET A 200 -2.71 0.05 9.80
CA MET A 200 -3.12 -1.17 10.47
C MET A 200 -2.71 -2.36 9.61
N ARG A 201 -1.96 -3.30 10.18
CA ARG A 201 -1.62 -4.56 9.54
C ARG A 201 -1.68 -5.73 10.51
N GLU A 202 -1.78 -6.93 9.97
CA GLU A 202 -1.67 -8.15 10.75
C GLU A 202 -0.27 -8.74 10.58
N GLU A 203 0.37 -9.07 11.69
CA GLU A 203 1.71 -9.66 11.70
C GLU A 203 1.79 -10.70 12.83
N ASN A 204 2.15 -11.94 12.47
CA ASN A 204 2.22 -13.06 13.41
C ASN A 204 0.92 -13.26 14.21
N GLY A 205 -0.25 -13.13 13.57
CA GLY A 205 -1.56 -13.27 14.19
C GLY A 205 -1.94 -12.14 15.16
N LYS A 206 -1.20 -11.02 15.14
CA LYS A 206 -1.50 -9.82 15.95
C LYS A 206 -1.71 -8.62 15.06
N ARG A 207 -2.68 -7.77 15.43
CA ARG A 207 -2.88 -6.48 14.75
C ARG A 207 -1.90 -5.46 15.30
N ILE A 208 -1.12 -4.87 14.40
CA ILE A 208 -0.18 -3.80 14.67
C ILE A 208 -0.77 -2.51 14.15
N PHE A 209 -0.69 -1.47 14.97
CA PHE A 209 -1.09 -0.12 14.62
C PHE A 209 0.14 0.78 14.69
N HIS A 210 0.42 1.50 13.62
CA HIS A 210 1.50 2.47 13.59
C HIS A 210 0.99 3.79 13.00
N ARG A 211 1.42 4.91 13.58
CA ARG A 211 0.99 6.24 13.16
C ARG A 211 2.15 6.97 12.51
N PHE A 212 1.92 7.48 11.31
CA PHE A 212 2.90 8.22 10.53
C PHE A 212 2.62 9.70 10.52
N ASP A 213 3.69 10.48 10.57
CA ASP A 213 3.72 11.87 10.11
C ASP A 213 4.38 11.91 8.73
N LEU A 214 3.59 12.18 7.69
CA LEU A 214 4.09 12.26 6.31
C LEU A 214 4.85 13.55 6.02
N THR A 215 4.91 14.47 6.97
CA THR A 215 5.68 15.72 6.85
C THR A 215 7.08 15.59 7.42
N ASP A 216 7.36 14.47 8.10
CA ASP A 216 8.61 14.20 8.80
C ASP A 216 9.49 13.20 8.06
N GLN A 217 10.80 13.46 7.99
CA GLN A 217 11.77 12.57 7.33
C GLN A 217 11.93 11.20 8.02
N SER A 218 11.62 11.09 9.31
CA SER A 218 11.68 9.83 10.07
C SER A 218 10.74 8.74 9.49
N LEU A 219 9.79 9.14 8.65
CA LEU A 219 8.96 8.21 7.87
C LEU A 219 9.81 7.19 7.12
N PHE A 220 10.90 7.61 6.51
CA PHE A 220 11.76 6.76 5.69
C PHE A 220 12.58 5.74 6.52
N GLU A 221 12.83 6.02 7.78
CA GLU A 221 13.55 5.13 8.70
C GLU A 221 12.62 4.11 9.38
N SER A 222 11.30 4.27 9.18
CA SER A 222 10.32 3.41 9.81
C SER A 222 10.36 1.99 9.24
N PRO A 223 10.39 0.94 10.08
CA PRO A 223 10.27 -0.46 9.63
C PRO A 223 8.89 -0.76 9.00
N TYR A 224 7.96 0.17 9.12
CA TYR A 224 6.61 0.09 8.56
C TYR A 224 6.42 0.93 7.29
N PHE A 225 7.51 1.52 6.76
CA PHE A 225 7.46 2.32 5.53
C PHE A 225 6.97 1.52 4.33
N TYR A 226 7.42 0.25 4.20
CA TYR A 226 6.90 -0.68 3.22
C TYR A 226 5.70 -1.43 3.78
N LEU A 227 4.64 -1.46 2.98
CA LEU A 227 3.38 -2.14 3.29
C LEU A 227 3.50 -3.64 2.99
N ARG A 228 2.70 -4.40 3.71
CA ARG A 228 2.59 -5.84 3.57
C ARG A 228 1.12 -6.25 3.63
#